data_05a18d5a9f11f3c3f5969c61272f7d72
#
_entry.id   05a18d5a9f11f3c3f5969c61272f7d72
#
_cell.length_a   1.000
_cell.length_b   1.000
_cell.length_c   1.000
_cell.angle_alpha   90.00
_cell.angle_beta   90.00
_cell.angle_gamma   90.00
#
_symmetry.space_group_name_H-M   'P 1'
#
loop_
_entity.id
_entity.type
_entity.pdbx_description
1 polymer ?
#
loop_
_entity_poly.entity_id
_entity_poly.type
_entity_poly.pdbx_seq_one_letter_code
_entity_poly.pdbx_strand_id
1 'polypeptide(L)'
;VQLNMHEYLWDGVKRDRLVWIGDMHPETSVIRVVFGDDECIGKSLDLIRDNAAADGGWMNNIPTYTFWWIIIHHDRYMHTNDLEYLRQQRDYMLVLVEKLADIVEKDFEDDRNSDALFVDWSSKNQDGEIEGVKSIACIALKCLKKMLEILGEDEAAKKCGIYYSRLKAQKVDDSIEINNRIAALNVLAERNSKKSIEKVLSTTEYEMSCFMGFYILRALSMIGNNEKA
;
A
#
# COMPACT_ATOMS: atom_id res chain seq x y z
N VAL A 1 16.07 10.12 3.98
CA VAL A 1 14.86 10.77 3.45
C VAL A 1 15.19 12.15 2.90
N GLN A 2 15.76 13.10 3.69
CA GLN A 2 16.03 14.48 3.24
C GLN A 2 16.79 14.57 1.92
N LEU A 3 17.76 13.70 1.68
CA LEU A 3 18.53 13.65 0.43
C LEU A 3 17.73 13.16 -0.78
N ASN A 4 16.57 12.55 -0.56
CA ASN A 4 15.66 12.09 -1.61
C ASN A 4 14.62 13.14 -1.99
N MET A 5 14.46 14.19 -1.14
CA MET A 5 13.48 15.26 -1.33
C MET A 5 14.07 16.32 -2.28
N HIS A 6 13.60 16.31 -3.52
CA HIS A 6 13.92 17.27 -4.57
C HIS A 6 12.63 17.88 -5.13
N GLU A 7 12.57 18.18 -6.42
CA GLU A 7 11.30 18.52 -7.07
C GLU A 7 10.29 17.37 -6.93
N TYR A 8 10.79 16.14 -6.98
CA TYR A 8 10.05 14.90 -6.69
C TYR A 8 10.75 14.13 -5.58
N LEU A 9 10.03 13.21 -4.97
CA LEU A 9 10.59 12.29 -3.99
C LEU A 9 11.20 11.07 -4.72
N TRP A 10 12.51 10.88 -4.58
CA TRP A 10 13.24 9.81 -5.23
C TRP A 10 13.35 8.58 -4.33
N ASP A 11 13.42 7.41 -4.94
CA ASP A 11 13.67 6.11 -4.28
C ASP A 11 15.03 6.03 -3.55
N GLY A 12 15.99 6.85 -3.96
CA GLY A 12 17.29 6.94 -3.33
C GLY A 12 18.30 7.67 -4.16
N VAL A 13 19.17 8.46 -3.52
CA VAL A 13 20.18 9.29 -4.19
C VAL A 13 21.28 8.49 -4.91
N LYS A 14 21.45 7.22 -4.54
CA LYS A 14 22.46 6.31 -5.12
C LYS A 14 21.85 5.15 -5.92
N ARG A 15 20.54 5.20 -6.15
CA ARG A 15 19.80 4.19 -6.92
C ARG A 15 19.34 4.80 -8.25
N ASP A 16 18.10 4.51 -8.63
CA ASP A 16 17.55 4.90 -9.93
C ASP A 16 17.31 6.40 -10.05
N ARG A 17 17.11 7.10 -8.92
CA ARG A 17 16.71 8.52 -8.85
C ARG A 17 15.42 8.77 -9.62
N LEU A 18 14.47 7.88 -9.41
CA LEU A 18 13.14 7.91 -10.00
C LEU A 18 12.08 7.93 -8.91
N VAL A 19 10.87 8.24 -9.32
CA VAL A 19 9.71 8.15 -8.43
C VAL A 19 9.17 6.71 -8.49
N TRP A 20 9.47 5.93 -7.45
CA TRP A 20 8.95 4.59 -7.25
C TRP A 20 7.91 4.61 -6.12
N ILE A 21 6.63 4.49 -6.49
CA ILE A 21 5.53 4.61 -5.51
C ILE A 21 5.61 3.55 -4.40
N GLY A 22 6.09 2.35 -4.72
CA GLY A 22 6.26 1.29 -3.72
C GLY A 22 7.22 1.67 -2.58
N ASP A 23 8.24 2.49 -2.86
CA ASP A 23 9.22 2.95 -1.87
C ASP A 23 8.70 4.14 -1.03
N MET A 24 7.78 4.94 -1.59
CA MET A 24 7.38 6.23 -1.01
C MET A 24 6.63 6.13 0.33
N HIS A 25 5.90 5.04 0.62
CA HIS A 25 5.02 5.03 1.79
C HIS A 25 5.76 5.22 3.13
N PRO A 26 6.83 4.50 3.46
CA PRO A 26 7.63 4.77 4.65
C PRO A 26 8.32 6.14 4.59
N GLU A 27 8.81 6.56 3.42
CA GLU A 27 9.47 7.86 3.26
C GLU A 27 8.53 9.02 3.55
N THR A 28 7.33 9.02 2.96
CA THR A 28 6.32 10.05 3.22
C THR A 28 5.87 10.06 4.67
N SER A 29 5.84 8.90 5.33
CA SER A 29 5.53 8.82 6.75
C SER A 29 6.59 9.51 7.61
N VAL A 30 7.88 9.33 7.28
CA VAL A 30 8.99 10.02 7.96
C VAL A 30 8.95 11.51 7.65
N ILE A 31 8.74 11.91 6.38
CA ILE A 31 8.67 13.32 5.99
C ILE A 31 7.61 14.05 6.80
N ARG A 32 6.39 13.50 6.87
CA ARG A 32 5.28 14.12 7.60
C ARG A 32 5.58 14.32 9.09
N VAL A 33 6.29 13.40 9.71
CA VAL A 33 6.63 13.51 11.15
C VAL A 33 7.76 14.52 11.39
N VAL A 34 8.75 14.58 10.50
CA VAL A 34 9.98 15.36 10.72
C VAL A 34 9.91 16.76 10.09
N PHE A 35 9.32 16.87 8.90
CA PHE A 35 9.33 18.09 8.08
C PHE A 35 7.92 18.68 7.83
N GLY A 36 6.87 17.96 8.19
CA GLY A 36 5.50 18.30 7.80
C GLY A 36 5.16 17.79 6.41
N ASP A 37 4.13 18.36 5.77
CA ASP A 37 3.79 18.03 4.39
C ASP A 37 4.69 18.84 3.43
N ASP A 38 5.45 18.14 2.62
CA ASP A 38 6.33 18.73 1.61
C ASP A 38 5.70 18.58 0.22
N GLU A 39 5.86 19.62 -0.62
CA GLU A 39 5.28 19.64 -1.97
C GLU A 39 5.80 18.53 -2.88
N CYS A 40 7.02 18.03 -2.65
CA CYS A 40 7.60 16.93 -3.42
C CYS A 40 6.74 15.65 -3.35
N ILE A 41 6.01 15.44 -2.25
CA ILE A 41 5.08 14.30 -2.10
C ILE A 41 3.95 14.42 -3.11
N GLY A 42 3.23 15.57 -3.10
CA GLY A 42 2.11 15.80 -4.01
C GLY A 42 2.54 15.73 -5.48
N LYS A 43 3.64 16.41 -5.83
CA LYS A 43 4.20 16.38 -7.19
C LYS A 43 4.54 14.98 -7.67
N SER A 44 5.11 14.14 -6.79
CA SER A 44 5.44 12.76 -7.13
C SER A 44 4.20 11.91 -7.37
N LEU A 45 3.19 12.06 -6.52
CA LEU A 45 1.92 11.35 -6.67
C LEU A 45 1.20 11.72 -7.97
N ASP A 46 1.19 13.03 -8.32
CA ASP A 46 0.59 13.53 -9.54
C ASP A 46 1.35 13.05 -10.78
N LEU A 47 2.68 13.12 -10.78
CA LEU A 47 3.52 12.64 -11.89
C LEU A 47 3.22 11.17 -12.24
N ILE A 48 3.16 10.30 -11.23
CA ILE A 48 2.93 8.87 -11.48
C ILE A 48 1.47 8.58 -11.86
N ARG A 49 0.50 9.33 -11.29
CA ARG A 49 -0.90 9.27 -11.73
C ARG A 49 -1.03 9.61 -13.22
N ASP A 50 -0.44 10.71 -13.63
CA ASP A 50 -0.58 11.22 -15.00
C ASP A 50 0.07 10.25 -16.02
N ASN A 51 1.21 9.68 -15.68
CA ASN A 51 1.85 8.64 -16.49
C ASN A 51 0.98 7.39 -16.59
N ALA A 52 0.45 6.87 -15.48
CA ALA A 52 -0.38 5.68 -15.48
C ALA A 52 -1.75 5.91 -16.13
N ALA A 53 -2.32 7.11 -16.03
CA ALA A 53 -3.57 7.48 -16.68
C ALA A 53 -3.43 7.52 -18.20
N ALA A 54 -2.29 8.04 -18.71
CA ALA A 54 -2.02 8.10 -20.14
C ALA A 54 -1.94 6.69 -20.78
N ASP A 55 -1.35 5.73 -20.07
CA ASP A 55 -1.13 4.37 -20.57
C ASP A 55 -2.30 3.42 -20.24
N GLY A 56 -3.23 3.82 -19.35
CA GLY A 56 -4.29 2.96 -18.82
C GLY A 56 -3.77 1.79 -17.98
N GLY A 57 -2.47 1.81 -17.65
CA GLY A 57 -1.76 0.74 -16.93
C GLY A 57 -1.82 0.84 -15.40
N TRP A 58 -0.99 0.03 -14.76
CA TRP A 58 -0.68 0.13 -13.34
C TRP A 58 0.47 1.13 -13.14
N MET A 59 0.51 1.80 -12.00
CA MET A 59 1.61 2.72 -11.68
C MET A 59 2.95 1.99 -11.67
N ASN A 60 3.94 2.55 -12.35
CA ASN A 60 5.23 1.90 -12.59
C ASN A 60 5.10 0.47 -13.18
N ASN A 61 3.99 0.12 -13.84
CA ASN A 61 3.62 -1.21 -14.32
C ASN A 61 3.51 -2.30 -13.23
N ILE A 62 3.33 -1.90 -11.96
CA ILE A 62 3.25 -2.80 -10.80
C ILE A 62 1.92 -2.55 -10.06
N PRO A 63 1.00 -3.53 -10.02
CA PRO A 63 -0.30 -3.34 -9.38
C PRO A 63 -0.22 -2.89 -7.92
N THR A 64 0.67 -3.48 -7.12
CA THR A 64 0.84 -3.11 -5.71
C THR A 64 1.30 -1.67 -5.51
N TYR A 65 2.01 -1.08 -6.47
CA TYR A 65 2.40 0.32 -6.44
C TYR A 65 1.19 1.26 -6.55
N THR A 66 0.19 0.87 -7.35
CA THR A 66 -1.10 1.59 -7.36
C THR A 66 -1.82 1.49 -6.01
N PHE A 67 -1.74 0.33 -5.33
CA PHE A 67 -2.31 0.18 -3.98
C PHE A 67 -1.60 1.09 -2.97
N TRP A 68 -0.26 1.18 -3.04
CA TRP A 68 0.52 2.11 -2.20
C TRP A 68 0.17 3.57 -2.50
N TRP A 69 -0.03 3.96 -3.74
CA TRP A 69 -0.48 5.30 -4.10
C TRP A 69 -1.77 5.68 -3.38
N ILE A 70 -2.75 4.80 -3.35
CA ILE A 70 -4.01 5.01 -2.64
C ILE A 70 -3.78 5.20 -1.13
N ILE A 71 -2.94 4.36 -0.54
CA ILE A 71 -2.63 4.41 0.90
C ILE A 71 -1.90 5.72 1.24
N ILE A 72 -0.93 6.14 0.43
CA ILE A 72 -0.19 7.39 0.63
C ILE A 72 -1.12 8.60 0.55
N HIS A 73 -2.04 8.64 -0.42
CA HIS A 73 -3.04 9.72 -0.53
C HIS A 73 -3.94 9.80 0.70
N HIS A 74 -4.43 8.66 1.16
CA HIS A 74 -5.23 8.59 2.39
C HIS A 74 -4.44 9.14 3.58
N ASP A 75 -3.22 8.67 3.79
CA ASP A 75 -2.39 9.08 4.92
C ASP A 75 -2.00 10.56 4.83
N ARG A 76 -1.75 11.07 3.61
CA ARG A 76 -1.50 12.50 3.39
C ARG A 76 -2.73 13.32 3.76
N TYR A 77 -3.92 12.95 3.28
CA TYR A 77 -5.15 13.64 3.60
C TYR A 77 -5.44 13.63 5.12
N MET A 78 -5.25 12.49 5.79
CA MET A 78 -5.46 12.38 7.23
C MET A 78 -4.49 13.26 8.04
N HIS A 79 -3.33 13.59 7.47
CA HIS A 79 -2.36 14.49 8.09
C HIS A 79 -2.64 15.97 7.79
N THR A 80 -2.96 16.30 6.54
CA THR A 80 -3.06 17.69 6.07
C THR A 80 -4.47 18.26 6.09
N ASN A 81 -5.50 17.38 6.01
CA ASN A 81 -6.89 17.73 5.76
C ASN A 81 -7.09 18.58 4.47
N ASP A 82 -6.18 18.43 3.49
CA ASP A 82 -6.24 19.15 2.21
C ASP A 82 -7.30 18.56 1.29
N LEU A 83 -8.54 19.02 1.49
CA LEU A 83 -9.69 18.56 0.70
C LEU A 83 -9.60 19.00 -0.76
N GLU A 84 -8.97 20.15 -1.03
CA GLU A 84 -8.86 20.67 -2.41
C GLU A 84 -7.93 19.77 -3.24
N TYR A 85 -6.79 19.38 -2.71
CA TYR A 85 -5.91 18.42 -3.37
C TYR A 85 -6.58 17.05 -3.51
N LEU A 86 -7.33 16.60 -2.50
CA LEU A 86 -8.05 15.32 -2.60
C LEU A 86 -9.09 15.35 -3.72
N ARG A 87 -9.81 16.46 -3.90
CA ARG A 87 -10.79 16.65 -5.00
C ARG A 87 -10.14 16.53 -6.38
N GLN A 88 -8.93 17.00 -6.55
CA GLN A 88 -8.19 16.89 -7.81
C GLN A 88 -7.89 15.43 -8.19
N GLN A 89 -7.85 14.53 -7.22
CA GLN A 89 -7.60 13.10 -7.43
C GLN A 89 -8.88 12.29 -7.71
N ARG A 90 -10.06 12.90 -7.50
CA ARG A 90 -11.37 12.24 -7.54
C ARG A 90 -11.57 11.36 -8.78
N ASP A 91 -11.40 11.92 -9.96
CA ASP A 91 -11.74 11.21 -11.21
C ASP A 91 -10.83 9.99 -11.42
N TYR A 92 -9.56 10.10 -11.06
CA TYR A 92 -8.66 8.96 -11.11
C TYR A 92 -8.99 7.92 -10.04
N MET A 93 -9.38 8.33 -8.83
CA MET A 93 -9.85 7.41 -7.78
C MET A 93 -11.07 6.59 -8.24
N LEU A 94 -12.00 7.19 -8.98
CA LEU A 94 -13.14 6.45 -9.54
C LEU A 94 -12.70 5.38 -10.55
N VAL A 95 -11.71 5.67 -11.38
CA VAL A 95 -11.10 4.66 -12.28
C VAL A 95 -10.46 3.52 -11.48
N LEU A 96 -9.79 3.84 -10.36
CA LEU A 96 -9.16 2.83 -9.51
C LEU A 96 -10.18 1.91 -8.81
N VAL A 97 -11.38 2.38 -8.52
CA VAL A 97 -12.46 1.50 -7.99
C VAL A 97 -12.73 0.33 -8.94
N GLU A 98 -12.87 0.63 -10.23
CA GLU A 98 -13.13 -0.40 -11.23
C GLU A 98 -11.93 -1.35 -11.41
N LYS A 99 -10.71 -0.80 -11.44
CA LYS A 99 -9.49 -1.61 -11.53
C LYS A 99 -9.30 -2.55 -10.33
N LEU A 100 -9.53 -2.05 -9.11
CA LEU A 100 -9.43 -2.89 -7.91
C LEU A 100 -10.55 -3.92 -7.85
N ALA A 101 -11.75 -3.58 -8.30
CA ALA A 101 -12.84 -4.54 -8.40
C ALA A 101 -12.48 -5.69 -9.34
N ASP A 102 -11.99 -5.37 -10.56
CA ASP A 102 -11.63 -6.35 -11.58
C ASP A 102 -10.55 -7.33 -11.08
N ILE A 103 -9.47 -6.82 -10.47
CA ILE A 103 -8.39 -7.69 -9.98
C ILE A 103 -8.83 -8.57 -8.82
N VAL A 104 -9.72 -8.07 -7.94
CA VAL A 104 -10.27 -8.88 -6.84
C VAL A 104 -11.25 -9.95 -7.37
N GLU A 105 -12.03 -9.63 -8.40
CA GLU A 105 -12.95 -10.61 -9.03
C GLU A 105 -12.19 -11.74 -9.70
N LYS A 106 -11.04 -11.45 -10.29
CA LYS A 106 -10.11 -12.42 -10.91
C LYS A 106 -9.19 -13.11 -9.90
N ASP A 107 -9.43 -12.95 -8.61
CA ASP A 107 -8.58 -13.47 -7.52
C ASP A 107 -7.08 -13.18 -7.70
N PHE A 108 -6.77 -11.97 -8.20
CA PHE A 108 -5.40 -11.50 -8.50
C PHE A 108 -4.70 -12.25 -9.65
N GLU A 109 -5.44 -12.96 -10.48
CA GLU A 109 -4.92 -13.46 -11.74
C GLU A 109 -4.91 -12.30 -12.77
N ASP A 110 -3.74 -11.86 -13.19
CA ASP A 110 -3.57 -10.87 -14.25
C ASP A 110 -2.61 -11.44 -15.32
N ASP A 111 -3.17 -11.89 -16.42
CA ASP A 111 -2.43 -12.48 -17.55
C ASP A 111 -1.36 -11.54 -18.14
N ARG A 112 -1.51 -10.23 -17.94
CA ARG A 112 -0.60 -9.22 -18.49
C ARG A 112 0.55 -8.86 -17.55
N ASN A 113 0.38 -9.08 -16.24
CA ASN A 113 1.30 -8.62 -15.21
C ASN A 113 1.47 -9.61 -14.06
N SER A 114 1.29 -10.92 -14.29
CA SER A 114 1.44 -11.93 -13.25
C SER A 114 2.80 -11.83 -12.53
N ASP A 115 3.87 -11.57 -13.28
CA ASP A 115 5.23 -11.39 -12.76
C ASP A 115 5.43 -10.08 -11.97
N ALA A 116 4.48 -9.15 -12.05
CA ALA A 116 4.51 -7.87 -11.35
C ALA A 116 3.61 -7.83 -10.10
N LEU A 117 2.90 -8.92 -9.79
CA LEU A 117 2.11 -9.07 -8.58
C LEU A 117 2.99 -9.55 -7.42
N PHE A 118 3.71 -8.63 -6.79
CA PHE A 118 4.58 -8.92 -5.65
C PHE A 118 4.50 -7.83 -4.58
N VAL A 119 4.92 -8.16 -3.38
CA VAL A 119 4.93 -7.23 -2.22
C VAL A 119 6.14 -6.30 -2.31
N ASP A 120 7.32 -6.86 -2.46
CA ASP A 120 8.59 -6.17 -2.71
C ASP A 120 9.55 -7.10 -3.48
N TRP A 121 10.63 -6.54 -4.02
CA TRP A 121 11.60 -7.29 -4.81
C TRP A 121 12.23 -8.46 -4.07
N SER A 122 12.35 -8.38 -2.75
CA SER A 122 12.96 -9.42 -1.93
C SER A 122 12.00 -10.56 -1.61
N SER A 123 10.69 -10.38 -1.79
CA SER A 123 9.68 -11.41 -1.61
C SER A 123 9.17 -12.00 -2.92
N LYS A 124 9.57 -11.42 -4.05
CA LYS A 124 9.12 -11.87 -5.38
C LYS A 124 9.38 -13.35 -5.60
N ASN A 125 8.35 -14.06 -6.04
CA ASN A 125 8.34 -15.52 -6.28
C ASN A 125 8.53 -16.38 -5.01
N GLN A 126 8.27 -15.84 -3.83
CA GLN A 126 8.22 -16.64 -2.61
C GLN A 126 6.80 -17.20 -2.36
N ASP A 127 6.74 -18.34 -1.67
CA ASP A 127 5.46 -18.90 -1.25
C ASP A 127 4.68 -17.88 -0.40
N GLY A 128 3.36 -17.84 -0.61
CA GLY A 128 2.47 -16.95 0.13
C GLY A 128 2.51 -15.48 -0.27
N GLU A 129 3.27 -15.09 -1.28
CA GLU A 129 3.38 -13.69 -1.72
C GLU A 129 2.01 -13.09 -2.08
N ILE A 130 1.15 -13.85 -2.73
CA ILE A 130 -0.19 -13.41 -3.09
C ILE A 130 -1.05 -13.02 -1.86
N GLU A 131 -0.81 -13.63 -0.71
CA GLU A 131 -1.48 -13.25 0.54
C GLU A 131 -1.06 -11.86 1.00
N GLY A 132 0.21 -11.52 0.81
CA GLY A 132 0.71 -10.15 1.05
C GLY A 132 0.10 -9.13 0.08
N VAL A 133 0.00 -9.47 -1.20
CA VAL A 133 -0.64 -8.63 -2.23
C VAL A 133 -2.12 -8.39 -1.89
N LYS A 134 -2.87 -9.45 -1.54
CA LYS A 134 -4.27 -9.36 -1.09
C LYS A 134 -4.41 -8.47 0.15
N SER A 135 -3.44 -8.49 1.05
CA SER A 135 -3.44 -7.66 2.25
C SER A 135 -3.19 -6.18 1.93
N ILE A 136 -2.25 -5.85 1.03
CA ILE A 136 -2.06 -4.46 0.58
C ILE A 136 -3.32 -3.96 -0.13
N ALA A 137 -3.94 -4.76 -1.00
CA ALA A 137 -5.18 -4.42 -1.69
C ALA A 137 -6.34 -4.19 -0.69
N CYS A 138 -6.43 -5.00 0.36
CA CYS A 138 -7.42 -4.83 1.43
C CYS A 138 -7.24 -3.48 2.14
N ILE A 139 -6.02 -3.09 2.48
CA ILE A 139 -5.71 -1.79 3.08
C ILE A 139 -6.07 -0.67 2.09
N ALA A 140 -5.67 -0.79 0.83
CA ALA A 140 -5.96 0.21 -0.20
C ALA A 140 -7.47 0.42 -0.42
N LEU A 141 -8.26 -0.65 -0.46
CA LEU A 141 -9.73 -0.57 -0.59
C LEU A 141 -10.36 0.13 0.62
N LYS A 142 -9.87 -0.13 1.84
CA LYS A 142 -10.31 0.56 3.07
C LYS A 142 -10.01 2.06 2.99
N CYS A 143 -8.81 2.43 2.55
CA CYS A 143 -8.38 3.82 2.36
C CYS A 143 -9.17 4.52 1.26
N LEU A 144 -9.32 3.89 0.10
CA LEU A 144 -10.08 4.44 -1.03
C LEU A 144 -11.54 4.67 -0.67
N LYS A 145 -12.18 3.69 -0.01
CA LYS A 145 -13.54 3.85 0.52
C LYS A 145 -13.66 5.10 1.37
N LYS A 146 -12.73 5.31 2.32
CA LYS A 146 -12.76 6.45 3.22
C LYS A 146 -12.62 7.78 2.49
N MET A 147 -11.71 7.87 1.52
CA MET A 147 -11.54 9.08 0.71
C MET A 147 -12.76 9.38 -0.16
N LEU A 148 -13.39 8.36 -0.74
CA LEU A 148 -14.60 8.51 -1.54
C LEU A 148 -15.79 8.96 -0.68
N GLU A 149 -15.94 8.47 0.55
CA GLU A 149 -16.93 8.97 1.51
C GLU A 149 -16.74 10.47 1.79
N ILE A 150 -15.50 10.92 1.98
CA ILE A 150 -15.15 12.33 2.18
C ILE A 150 -15.48 13.19 0.95
N LEU A 151 -15.31 12.63 -0.24
CA LEU A 151 -15.62 13.29 -1.51
C LEU A 151 -17.11 13.27 -1.86
N GLY A 152 -17.96 12.54 -1.10
CA GLY A 152 -19.40 12.39 -1.37
C GLY A 152 -19.72 11.38 -2.48
N GLU A 153 -18.78 10.48 -2.81
CA GLU A 153 -18.92 9.45 -3.84
C GLU A 153 -19.47 8.14 -3.24
N ASP A 154 -20.70 8.19 -2.71
CA ASP A 154 -21.29 7.13 -1.88
C ASP A 154 -21.39 5.77 -2.57
N GLU A 155 -21.77 5.72 -3.86
CA GLU A 155 -21.89 4.46 -4.60
C GLU A 155 -20.51 3.82 -4.85
N ALA A 156 -19.51 4.62 -5.19
CA ALA A 156 -18.14 4.16 -5.36
C ALA A 156 -17.54 3.70 -4.04
N ALA A 157 -17.79 4.43 -2.95
CA ALA A 157 -17.37 4.05 -1.61
C ALA A 157 -18.03 2.73 -1.17
N LYS A 158 -19.30 2.54 -1.44
CA LYS A 158 -20.03 1.29 -1.18
C LYS A 158 -19.44 0.11 -1.96
N LYS A 159 -19.10 0.32 -3.23
CA LYS A 159 -18.42 -0.69 -4.06
C LYS A 159 -17.09 -1.09 -3.45
N CYS A 160 -16.23 -0.14 -3.07
CA CYS A 160 -14.99 -0.43 -2.34
C CYS A 160 -15.23 -1.21 -1.05
N GLY A 161 -16.30 -0.87 -0.30
CA GLY A 161 -16.67 -1.56 0.93
C GLY A 161 -17.02 -3.04 0.72
N ILE A 162 -17.68 -3.38 -0.40
CA ILE A 162 -18.01 -4.76 -0.77
C ILE A 162 -16.71 -5.57 -1.00
N TYR A 163 -15.79 -5.06 -1.81
CA TYR A 163 -14.53 -5.75 -2.11
C TYR A 163 -13.59 -5.81 -0.91
N TYR A 164 -13.51 -4.74 -0.12
CA TYR A 164 -12.82 -4.76 1.17
C TYR A 164 -13.32 -5.89 2.08
N SER A 165 -14.66 -5.97 2.25
CA SER A 165 -15.28 -6.99 3.10
C SER A 165 -15.04 -8.40 2.58
N ARG A 166 -15.05 -8.58 1.25
CA ARG A 166 -14.75 -9.85 0.59
C ARG A 166 -13.31 -10.30 0.87
N LEU A 167 -12.32 -9.41 0.68
CA LEU A 167 -10.92 -9.74 0.96
C LEU A 167 -10.67 -9.99 2.45
N LYS A 168 -11.26 -9.16 3.32
CA LYS A 168 -11.13 -9.34 4.76
C LYS A 168 -11.71 -10.67 5.26
N ALA A 169 -12.78 -11.13 4.64
CA ALA A 169 -13.42 -12.40 4.98
C ALA A 169 -12.67 -13.64 4.47
N GLN A 170 -11.79 -13.49 3.47
CA GLN A 170 -10.94 -14.57 3.00
C GLN A 170 -9.95 -14.94 4.10
N LYS A 171 -9.96 -16.20 4.51
CA LYS A 171 -8.99 -16.71 5.47
C LYS A 171 -7.61 -16.78 4.81
N VAL A 172 -6.61 -16.33 5.53
CA VAL A 172 -5.21 -16.61 5.16
C VAL A 172 -4.98 -18.09 5.29
N ASP A 173 -4.42 -18.71 4.27
CA ASP A 173 -4.11 -20.14 4.27
C ASP A 173 -2.90 -20.41 5.17
N ASP A 174 -3.16 -20.93 6.36
CA ASP A 174 -2.12 -21.28 7.34
C ASP A 174 -1.24 -22.47 6.91
N SER A 175 -1.60 -23.20 5.84
CA SER A 175 -0.76 -24.27 5.29
C SER A 175 0.41 -23.74 4.46
N ILE A 176 0.27 -22.53 3.89
CA ILE A 176 1.30 -21.88 3.09
C ILE A 176 2.37 -21.27 4.00
N GLU A 177 3.64 -21.46 3.67
CA GLU A 177 4.71 -20.76 4.38
C GLU A 177 4.68 -19.28 4.03
N ILE A 178 4.67 -18.42 5.05
CA ILE A 178 4.71 -16.96 4.89
C ILE A 178 5.95 -16.39 5.62
N ASN A 179 6.58 -15.41 5.01
CA ASN A 179 7.66 -14.68 5.67
C ASN A 179 7.09 -13.61 6.63
N ASN A 180 7.97 -13.00 7.43
CA ASN A 180 7.61 -11.98 8.42
C ASN A 180 6.97 -10.72 7.80
N ARG A 181 7.29 -10.38 6.56
CA ARG A 181 6.75 -9.23 5.81
C ARG A 181 5.30 -9.45 5.44
N ILE A 182 5.01 -10.60 4.83
CA ILE A 182 3.63 -11.01 4.50
C ILE A 182 2.80 -11.12 5.78
N ALA A 183 3.37 -11.69 6.83
CA ALA A 183 2.72 -11.79 8.13
C ALA A 183 2.35 -10.40 8.70
N ALA A 184 3.26 -9.43 8.62
CA ALA A 184 3.00 -8.05 9.06
C ALA A 184 1.89 -7.39 8.23
N LEU A 185 1.88 -7.55 6.91
CA LEU A 185 0.82 -7.02 6.05
C LEU A 185 -0.53 -7.66 6.35
N ASN A 186 -0.58 -8.96 6.63
CA ASN A 186 -1.81 -9.63 7.04
C ASN A 186 -2.37 -9.04 8.35
N VAL A 187 -1.50 -8.77 9.33
CA VAL A 187 -1.89 -8.11 10.59
C VAL A 187 -2.42 -6.72 10.33
N LEU A 188 -1.72 -5.88 9.54
CA LEU A 188 -2.11 -4.51 9.24
C LEU A 188 -3.42 -4.43 8.43
N ALA A 189 -3.69 -5.42 7.59
CA ALA A 189 -4.94 -5.56 6.84
C ALA A 189 -6.10 -6.13 7.69
N GLU A 190 -5.85 -6.47 8.95
CA GLU A 190 -6.82 -7.15 9.82
C GLU A 190 -7.28 -8.51 9.23
N ARG A 191 -6.45 -9.15 8.39
CA ARG A 191 -6.62 -10.50 7.85
C ARG A 191 -5.84 -11.49 8.70
N ASN A 192 -6.04 -11.40 10.02
CA ASN A 192 -5.23 -12.10 10.99
C ASN A 192 -5.44 -13.62 10.91
N SER A 193 -4.33 -14.36 10.83
CA SER A 193 -4.28 -15.77 11.16
C SER A 193 -3.37 -15.96 12.38
N LYS A 194 -3.50 -17.11 13.03
CA LYS A 194 -2.64 -17.46 14.16
C LYS A 194 -1.17 -17.47 13.73
N LYS A 195 -0.88 -18.05 12.55
CA LYS A 195 0.46 -18.12 11.97
C LYS A 195 1.04 -16.73 11.69
N SER A 196 0.24 -15.78 11.17
CA SER A 196 0.69 -14.41 10.93
C SER A 196 1.08 -13.70 12.23
N ILE A 197 0.28 -13.82 13.27
CA ILE A 197 0.58 -13.22 14.58
C ILE A 197 1.85 -13.83 15.19
N GLU A 198 1.95 -15.17 15.21
CA GLU A 198 3.12 -15.88 15.73
C GLU A 198 4.40 -15.50 14.96
N LYS A 199 4.31 -15.37 13.63
CA LYS A 199 5.46 -14.99 12.79
C LYS A 199 5.93 -13.56 13.09
N VAL A 200 5.02 -12.60 13.24
CA VAL A 200 5.35 -11.22 13.63
C VAL A 200 6.00 -11.19 15.02
N LEU A 201 5.43 -11.92 15.99
CA LEU A 201 5.97 -11.99 17.35
C LEU A 201 7.36 -12.63 17.40
N SER A 202 7.64 -13.62 16.56
CA SER A 202 8.94 -14.32 16.51
C SER A 202 10.01 -13.58 15.70
N THR A 203 9.64 -12.56 14.91
CA THR A 203 10.60 -11.81 14.08
C THR A 203 11.65 -11.13 14.94
N THR A 204 12.92 -11.30 14.57
CA THR A 204 14.05 -10.63 15.20
C THR A 204 14.50 -9.40 14.42
N GLU A 205 15.28 -8.52 15.06
CA GLU A 205 15.83 -7.33 14.41
C GLU A 205 16.71 -7.65 13.18
N TYR A 206 17.40 -8.80 13.21
CA TYR A 206 18.26 -9.26 12.12
C TYR A 206 17.48 -9.71 10.87
N GLU A 207 16.18 -9.98 11.01
CA GLU A 207 15.30 -10.40 9.92
C GLU A 207 14.56 -9.21 9.28
N MET A 208 14.77 -8.00 9.79
CA MET A 208 14.09 -6.79 9.31
C MET A 208 14.94 -6.07 8.27
N SER A 209 14.40 -5.85 7.06
CA SER A 209 14.93 -4.82 6.16
C SER A 209 14.47 -3.43 6.62
N CYS A 210 15.20 -2.38 6.22
CA CYS A 210 14.80 -1.00 6.55
C CYS A 210 13.37 -0.66 6.07
N PHE A 211 12.98 -1.16 4.90
CA PHE A 211 11.64 -0.95 4.34
C PHE A 211 10.58 -1.74 5.11
N MET A 212 10.71 -3.05 5.18
CA MET A 212 9.70 -3.90 5.80
C MET A 212 9.68 -3.83 7.32
N GLY A 213 10.79 -3.43 7.95
CA GLY A 213 10.83 -3.15 9.39
C GLY A 213 9.78 -2.14 9.82
N PHE A 214 9.52 -1.12 9.02
CA PHE A 214 8.44 -0.16 9.26
C PHE A 214 7.07 -0.84 9.44
N TYR A 215 6.74 -1.80 8.60
CA TYR A 215 5.46 -2.53 8.66
C TYR A 215 5.42 -3.53 9.80
N ILE A 216 6.54 -4.19 10.08
CA ILE A 216 6.67 -5.16 11.18
C ILE A 216 6.47 -4.46 12.53
N LEU A 217 7.12 -3.30 12.75
CA LEU A 217 6.95 -2.51 13.96
C LEU A 217 5.52 -2.02 14.14
N ARG A 218 4.87 -1.55 13.08
CA ARG A 218 3.45 -1.18 13.11
C ARG A 218 2.55 -2.38 13.43
N ALA A 219 2.84 -3.55 12.87
CA ALA A 219 2.09 -4.76 13.17
C ALA A 219 2.27 -5.20 14.63
N LEU A 220 3.48 -5.13 15.17
CA LEU A 220 3.76 -5.39 16.60
C LEU A 220 2.96 -4.45 17.50
N SER A 221 2.95 -3.16 17.20
CA SER A 221 2.15 -2.18 17.95
C SER A 221 0.65 -2.48 17.87
N MET A 222 0.15 -2.86 16.69
CA MET A 222 -1.27 -3.17 16.48
C MET A 222 -1.75 -4.38 17.26
N ILE A 223 -0.87 -5.38 17.48
CA ILE A 223 -1.19 -6.55 18.33
C ILE A 223 -0.87 -6.34 19.81
N GLY A 224 -0.52 -5.11 20.23
CA GLY A 224 -0.30 -4.73 21.62
C GLY A 224 1.09 -5.02 22.15
N ASN A 225 2.06 -5.43 21.32
CA ASN A 225 3.43 -5.68 21.74
C ASN A 225 4.33 -4.45 21.52
N ASN A 226 4.05 -3.37 22.26
CA ASN A 226 4.76 -2.09 22.14
C ASN A 226 6.19 -2.12 22.68
N GLU A 227 6.52 -3.07 23.56
CA GLU A 227 7.89 -3.21 24.07
C GLU A 227 8.85 -3.71 22.99
N LYS A 228 8.35 -4.49 22.03
CA LYS A 228 9.12 -5.00 20.92
C LYS A 228 9.05 -4.10 19.68
N ALA A 229 8.03 -3.24 19.59
CA ALA A 229 7.85 -2.28 18.50
C ALA A 229 8.69 -1.01 18.73
#